data_832a8e1cee5034164db693b33cd7c7e6
#
_entry.id   832a8e1cee5034164db693b33cd7c7e6
#
_cell.length_a   1.000
_cell.length_b   1.000
_cell.length_c   1.000
_cell.angle_alpha   90.00
_cell.angle_beta   90.00
_cell.angle_gamma   90.00
#
_symmetry.space_group_name_H-M   'P 1'
#
loop_
_entity.id
_entity.type
_entity.pdbx_description
1 polymer ?
#
loop_
_entity_poly.entity_id
_entity_poly.type
_entity_poly.pdbx_seq_one_letter_code
_entity_poly.pdbx_strand_id
1 'polypeptide(L)'
;MDANDLLQRFADLPFPIEAELGNLFLSIGEIFELKEGSILQTDHPIGAPFTLRAGGAELAAVEVVVVADSISVRVKSLAQKGKPGLGANGIN
;
A
#
# COMPACT_ATOMS: atom_id res chain seq x y z
N MET A 1 -23.68 -18.78 -4.24
CA MET A 1 -22.66 -18.74 -3.19
C MET A 1 -22.60 -17.33 -2.66
N ASP A 2 -22.80 -17.15 -1.39
CA ASP A 2 -22.78 -15.81 -0.82
C ASP A 2 -21.37 -15.42 -0.35
N ALA A 3 -21.25 -14.18 0.14
CA ALA A 3 -19.95 -13.66 0.52
C ALA A 3 -19.32 -14.44 1.69
N ASN A 4 -20.14 -14.92 2.62
CA ASN A 4 -19.62 -15.71 3.73
C ASN A 4 -19.01 -17.03 3.26
N ASP A 5 -19.66 -17.68 2.31
CA ASP A 5 -19.13 -18.91 1.74
C ASP A 5 -17.77 -18.66 1.07
N LEU A 6 -17.68 -17.58 0.32
CA LEU A 6 -16.41 -17.23 -0.32
C LEU A 6 -15.32 -16.95 0.71
N LEU A 7 -15.65 -16.20 1.75
CA LEU A 7 -14.67 -15.90 2.79
C LEU A 7 -14.20 -17.16 3.49
N GLN A 8 -15.10 -18.08 3.80
CA GLN A 8 -14.70 -19.31 4.47
C GLN A 8 -13.80 -20.16 3.59
N ARG A 9 -14.05 -20.16 2.28
CA ARG A 9 -13.25 -21.00 1.38
C ARG A 9 -11.87 -20.41 1.14
N PHE A 10 -11.74 -19.09 1.12
CA PHE A 10 -10.51 -18.43 0.69
C PHE A 10 -9.80 -17.66 1.79
N ALA A 11 -10.34 -17.72 3.02
CA ALA A 11 -9.78 -16.92 4.11
C ALA A 11 -8.32 -17.24 4.41
N ASP A 12 -7.91 -18.48 4.16
CA ASP A 12 -6.55 -18.91 4.48
C ASP A 12 -5.58 -18.75 3.31
N LEU A 13 -6.04 -18.26 2.18
CA LEU A 13 -5.16 -18.09 1.03
C LEU A 13 -4.29 -16.84 1.22
N PRO A 14 -2.98 -16.99 1.07
CA PRO A 14 -2.12 -15.80 1.16
C PRO A 14 -2.33 -14.90 -0.05
N PHE A 15 -2.24 -13.60 0.17
CA PHE A 15 -2.37 -12.62 -0.87
C PHE A 15 -1.28 -11.57 -0.70
N PRO A 16 -0.54 -11.22 -1.74
CA PRO A 16 0.56 -10.27 -1.60
C PRO A 16 0.03 -8.87 -1.34
N ILE A 17 0.60 -8.23 -0.33
CA ILE A 17 0.26 -6.87 0.07
C ILE A 17 1.52 -6.02 -0.09
N GLU A 18 1.36 -4.82 -0.61
CA GLU A 18 2.48 -3.93 -0.86
C GLU A 18 2.28 -2.63 -0.08
N ALA A 19 3.39 -2.13 0.47
CA ALA A 19 3.41 -0.79 1.05
C ALA A 19 4.08 0.13 0.04
N GLU A 20 3.32 1.09 -0.45
CA GLU A 20 3.81 1.99 -1.50
C GLU A 20 4.65 3.10 -0.87
N LEU A 21 5.89 3.20 -1.30
CA LEU A 21 6.84 4.16 -0.75
C LEU A 21 6.68 5.56 -1.34
N GLY A 22 6.16 5.67 -2.53
CA GLY A 22 6.07 6.92 -3.25
C GLY A 22 6.61 6.75 -4.65
N ASN A 23 6.67 7.84 -5.38
CA ASN A 23 7.13 7.83 -6.76
C ASN A 23 8.33 8.73 -6.92
N LEU A 24 9.10 8.45 -7.95
CA LEU A 24 10.18 9.34 -8.33
C LEU A 24 10.37 9.24 -9.84
N PHE A 25 10.99 10.26 -10.40
CA PHE A 25 11.27 10.31 -11.82
C PHE A 25 12.77 10.46 -12.02
N LEU A 26 13.32 9.59 -12.86
CA LEU A 26 14.72 9.65 -13.23
C LEU A 26 14.80 9.73 -14.75
N SER A 27 15.75 10.52 -15.25
CA SER A 27 16.05 10.44 -16.67
C SER A 27 16.76 9.13 -16.97
N ILE A 28 16.78 8.73 -18.23
CA ILE A 28 17.47 7.51 -18.61
C ILE A 28 18.96 7.61 -18.27
N GLY A 29 19.55 8.80 -18.46
CA GLY A 29 20.94 9.01 -18.09
C GLY A 29 21.18 8.79 -16.60
N GLU A 30 20.28 9.32 -15.77
CA GLU A 30 20.39 9.14 -14.32
C GLU A 30 20.28 7.67 -13.93
N ILE A 31 19.42 6.91 -14.61
CA ILE A 31 19.31 5.48 -14.34
C ILE A 31 20.64 4.77 -14.58
N PHE A 32 21.30 5.10 -15.68
CA PHE A 32 22.59 4.49 -16.00
C PHE A 32 23.70 4.92 -15.05
N GLU A 33 23.52 6.02 -14.34
CA GLU A 33 24.53 6.49 -13.39
C GLU A 33 24.32 5.98 -11.97
N LEU A 34 23.28 5.15 -11.73
CA LEU A 34 23.02 4.63 -10.41
C LEU A 34 24.17 3.74 -9.94
N LYS A 35 24.55 3.90 -8.68
CA LYS A 35 25.61 3.13 -8.09
C LYS A 35 25.35 3.00 -6.60
N GLU A 36 26.13 2.15 -5.94
CA GLU A 36 26.04 2.03 -4.48
C GLU A 36 26.24 3.38 -3.83
N GLY A 37 25.34 3.70 -2.91
CA GLY A 37 25.38 4.99 -2.23
C GLY A 37 24.57 6.08 -2.90
N SER A 38 24.02 5.84 -4.08
CA SER A 38 23.13 6.82 -4.70
C SER A 38 21.92 7.07 -3.82
N ILE A 39 21.51 8.34 -3.74
CA ILE A 39 20.34 8.72 -2.94
C ILE A 39 19.25 9.15 -3.92
N LEU A 40 18.08 8.52 -3.79
CA LEU A 40 16.94 8.83 -4.63
C LEU A 40 15.86 9.48 -3.78
N GLN A 41 15.40 10.63 -4.22
CA GLN A 41 14.37 11.36 -3.49
C GLN A 41 13.01 11.03 -4.08
N THR A 42 12.08 10.61 -3.22
CA THR A 42 10.72 10.31 -3.64
C THR A 42 9.85 11.53 -3.41
N ASP A 43 8.62 11.46 -3.94
CA ASP A 43 7.65 12.53 -3.73
C ASP A 43 6.87 12.37 -2.43
N HIS A 44 7.23 11.39 -1.59
CA HIS A 44 6.51 11.14 -0.35
C HIS A 44 6.89 12.17 0.71
N PRO A 45 5.95 12.96 1.23
CA PRO A 45 6.29 13.96 2.25
C PRO A 45 6.69 13.31 3.57
N ILE A 46 7.59 13.98 4.30
CA ILE A 46 8.01 13.51 5.61
C ILE A 46 6.79 13.49 6.54
N GLY A 47 6.62 12.36 7.23
CA GLY A 47 5.56 12.21 8.23
C GLY A 47 4.21 11.83 7.67
N ALA A 48 4.06 11.81 6.35
CA ALA A 48 2.81 11.35 5.76
C ALA A 48 2.72 9.83 5.83
N PRO A 49 1.54 9.28 6.04
CA PRO A 49 1.39 7.82 6.05
C PRO A 49 1.64 7.23 4.67
N PHE A 50 2.07 5.97 4.66
CA PHE A 50 2.23 5.22 3.43
C PHE A 50 0.93 4.50 3.09
N THR A 51 0.77 4.15 1.83
CA THR A 51 -0.43 3.46 1.38
C THR A 51 -0.16 1.96 1.28
N LEU A 52 -1.03 1.18 1.88
CA LEU A 52 -1.01 -0.28 1.79
C LEU A 52 -1.95 -0.70 0.68
N ARG A 53 -1.46 -1.51 -0.26
CA ARG A 53 -2.25 -1.92 -1.41
C ARG A 53 -2.27 -3.43 -1.57
N ALA A 54 -3.35 -3.92 -2.13
CA ALA A 54 -3.50 -5.32 -2.51
C ALA A 54 -4.05 -5.35 -3.92
N GLY A 55 -3.27 -5.91 -4.86
CA GLY A 55 -3.70 -6.01 -6.24
C GLY A 55 -4.09 -4.67 -6.86
N GLY A 56 -3.40 -3.62 -6.48
CA GLY A 56 -3.70 -2.28 -6.98
C GLY A 56 -4.79 -1.54 -6.22
N ALA A 57 -5.50 -2.21 -5.32
CA ALA A 57 -6.54 -1.56 -4.53
C ALA A 57 -5.97 -1.05 -3.22
N GLU A 58 -6.34 0.16 -2.87
CA GLU A 58 -5.88 0.74 -1.60
C GLU A 58 -6.62 0.11 -0.44
N LEU A 59 -5.88 -0.37 0.55
CA LEU A 59 -6.46 -0.99 1.75
C LEU A 59 -6.43 -0.08 2.95
N ALA A 60 -5.33 0.63 3.15
CA ALA A 60 -5.11 1.32 4.41
C ALA A 60 -4.01 2.35 4.28
N ALA A 61 -4.02 3.31 5.19
CA ALA A 61 -2.88 4.18 5.43
C ALA A 61 -2.13 3.61 6.62
N VAL A 62 -0.80 3.52 6.49
CA VAL A 62 0.03 2.88 7.50
C VAL A 62 1.25 3.73 7.81
N GLU A 63 1.84 3.48 8.96
CA GLU A 63 3.14 4.05 9.32
C GLU A 63 4.13 2.92 9.52
N VAL A 64 5.39 3.22 9.26
CA VAL A 64 6.46 2.25 9.42
C VAL A 64 6.94 2.26 10.86
N VAL A 65 7.06 1.07 11.45
CA VAL A 65 7.56 0.90 12.81
C VAL A 65 8.56 -0.25 12.82
N VAL A 66 9.34 -0.34 13.88
CA VAL A 66 10.27 -1.45 14.04
C VAL A 66 9.78 -2.31 15.18
N VAL A 67 9.62 -3.60 14.91
CA VAL A 67 9.18 -4.57 15.91
C VAL A 67 10.15 -5.75 15.85
N ALA A 68 10.84 -6.02 16.97
CA ALA A 68 11.72 -7.18 17.09
C ALA A 68 12.71 -7.29 15.91
N ASP A 69 13.37 -6.21 15.59
CA ASP A 69 14.37 -6.14 14.51
C ASP A 69 13.82 -6.26 13.10
N SER A 70 12.50 -6.22 12.96
CA SER A 70 11.87 -6.24 11.65
C SER A 70 11.18 -4.91 11.39
N ILE A 71 11.22 -4.50 10.13
CA ILE A 71 10.42 -3.36 9.70
C ILE A 71 8.99 -3.84 9.58
N SER A 72 8.09 -3.15 10.27
CA SER A 72 6.68 -3.51 10.30
C SER A 72 5.84 -2.29 9.96
N VAL A 73 4.57 -2.49 9.72
CA VAL A 73 3.68 -1.36 9.48
C VAL A 73 2.53 -1.40 10.48
N ARG A 74 2.12 -0.22 10.90
CA ARG A 74 0.97 -0.06 11.79
C ARG A 74 -0.14 0.61 11.02
N VAL A 75 -1.33 0.01 11.02
CA VAL A 75 -2.47 0.58 10.33
C VAL A 75 -2.95 1.81 11.08
N LYS A 76 -3.04 2.94 10.38
CA LYS A 76 -3.56 4.17 10.95
C LYS A 76 -5.02 4.36 10.61
N SER A 77 -5.42 4.02 9.39
CA SER A 77 -6.80 4.11 8.98
C SER A 77 -7.04 3.14 7.84
N LEU A 78 -8.27 2.69 7.70
CA LEU A 78 -8.64 1.79 6.63
C LEU A 78 -9.26 2.58 5.49
N ALA A 79 -9.02 2.12 4.25
CA ALA A 79 -9.70 2.69 3.11
C ALA A 79 -11.19 2.42 3.25
N GLN A 80 -12.01 3.35 2.79
CA GLN A 80 -13.45 3.20 2.91
C GLN A 80 -13.93 2.18 1.89
N LYS A 81 -14.58 1.15 2.39
CA LYS A 81 -15.16 0.14 1.54
C LYS A 81 -16.48 0.62 0.98
N GLY A 82 -16.78 0.15 -0.21
CA GLY A 82 -18.05 0.43 -0.83
C GLY A 82 -18.20 1.82 -1.37
N LYS A 83 -17.09 2.50 -1.32
CA LYS A 83 -17.11 3.77 -2.01
C LYS A 83 -16.81 3.50 -3.46
N PRO A 84 -17.57 3.49 -3.96
CA PRO A 84 -17.22 3.19 -5.24
C PRO A 84 -17.43 4.36 -5.92
N GLY A 85 -17.14 3.97 -5.44
CA GLY A 85 -17.36 4.63 -5.71
C GLY A 85 -18.48 4.56 -5.97
N LEU A 86 -18.87 4.12 -5.65
CA LEU A 86 -19.54 3.89 -5.58
C LEU A 86 -20.21 3.91 -5.29
N GLY A 87 -20.63 3.86 -5.28
CA GLY A 87 -21.21 3.74 -4.90
C GLY A 87 -21.82 3.83 -4.37
N ALA A 88 -21.85 3.78 -4.22
CA ALA A 88 -22.27 3.73 -3.59
C ALA A 88 -22.78 4.22 -3.11
N ASN A 89 -22.83 4.46 -3.20
CA ASN A 89 -23.20 4.78 -2.67
C ASN A 89 -23.70 4.99 -2.45
N GLY A 90 -23.67 4.89 -2.56
CA GLY A 90 -23.98 4.83 -2.35
C GLY A 90 -24.49 5.00 -1.88
N ILE A 91 -24.53 4.86 -1.82
CA ILE A 91 -24.78 4.84 -1.35
C ILE A 91 -24.86 5.21 -0.89
N ASN A 92 -24.91 5.44 -0.77
CA ASN A 92 -24.73 5.48 -0.32
C ASN A 92 -24.89 5.38 -0.17
#